data_442c8a7e1c7f2509d50596924e3f9b72
#
_entry.id   442c8a7e1c7f2509d50596924e3f9b72
#
_cell.length_a   1.000
_cell.length_b   1.000
_cell.length_c   1.000
_cell.angle_alpha   90.00
_cell.angle_beta   90.00
_cell.angle_gamma   90.00
#
_symmetry.space_group_name_H-M   'P 1'
#
loop_
_entity.id
_entity.type
_entity.pdbx_description
1 polymer ?
#
loop_
_entity_poly.entity_id
_entity_poly.type
_entity_poly.pdbx_seq_one_letter_code
_entity_poly.pdbx_strand_id
1 'polypeptide(L)'
;MQTIRTAILALLCVSPALGCLALTQQSKTRFQQEISSVNAGNPAAGLSATGEAVAMSGGIQAASAFSPVSAAPASKAAREVFKVDNPDMTLSPYTGMTRRHWIAAGEYLLKGAFSYIHCLDDQMYFPKELEKTYPRNEGQIHVAKLEGLARTLFIAAPLLKDNPSLTLNGIGVADYYRHQLVNLTNPDSRSYIAHRTGGPSQTLLELGSLCISMKGAQSVLWDPLTKEQKDALASLMLSYGEGPTIGSNWMFFNVYILSFFKDQGYKVDEGKLVGWLNKLLDRYKGEGWYNDAPAYDYYSMWAYQSYGPLWAELFGKHQYPDIARRFIDNEHDLVANYPYMFARDGRMNMWGRSICYRFAAVTPLPLLEYAGFDDVDYGWMRHIASASLLQFLTNPDFLENGIPTMGFYGPFAPAVQIYSCRGSVYWIGKAFLGLLLPANSKYWTATESEGPWKNALKAGHVYNKFQPGSTLLITNYPNCGGSEMRSWCHETVAGDWQKFRSSENYNKLAYNTEFPWMADGKNGEISMNYGTKNKKGEWEVLRLYTFKSFEQGVYR
;
A
#
# COMPACT_ATOMS: atom_id res chain seq x y z
N MET A 1 0.08 42.43 -8.23
CA MET A 1 -0.53 41.40 -9.07
C MET A 1 0.26 41.07 -10.33
N GLN A 2 0.94 42.03 -10.96
CA GLN A 2 1.76 41.77 -12.15
C GLN A 2 3.10 41.07 -11.87
N THR A 3 3.72 41.34 -10.74
CA THR A 3 5.01 40.74 -10.33
C THR A 3 4.90 39.23 -10.03
N ILE A 4 3.76 38.76 -9.56
CA ILE A 4 3.51 37.33 -9.29
C ILE A 4 3.33 36.53 -10.57
N ARG A 5 2.78 37.15 -11.63
CA ARG A 5 2.62 36.45 -12.93
C ARG A 5 3.96 36.16 -13.61
N THR A 6 4.94 37.02 -13.49
CA THR A 6 6.25 36.87 -14.10
C THR A 6 7.08 35.76 -13.43
N ALA A 7 6.99 35.65 -12.10
CA ALA A 7 7.67 34.59 -11.37
C ALA A 7 7.10 33.18 -11.66
N ILE A 8 5.80 33.09 -11.87
CA ILE A 8 5.13 31.81 -12.20
C ILE A 8 5.48 31.33 -13.61
N LEU A 9 5.62 32.27 -14.58
CA LEU A 9 6.01 31.91 -15.94
C LEU A 9 7.47 31.44 -16.01
N ALA A 10 8.36 31.99 -15.21
CA ALA A 10 9.77 31.59 -15.20
C ALA A 10 10.00 30.18 -14.65
N LEU A 11 9.17 29.72 -13.68
CA LEU A 11 9.27 28.35 -13.15
C LEU A 11 8.61 27.29 -14.06
N LEU A 12 7.64 27.70 -14.87
CA LEU A 12 6.95 26.80 -15.82
C LEU A 12 7.71 26.62 -17.15
N CYS A 13 8.66 27.51 -17.45
CA CYS A 13 9.50 27.44 -18.66
C CYS A 13 10.85 26.76 -18.42
N VAL A 14 11.17 26.29 -17.24
CA VAL A 14 12.38 25.48 -17.00
C VAL A 14 12.16 24.10 -17.60
N SER A 15 12.81 23.95 -18.71
CA SER A 15 12.92 22.82 -19.60
C SER A 15 12.78 21.42 -19.01
N PRO A 16 12.23 20.46 -19.77
CA PRO A 16 12.19 19.01 -19.44
C PRO A 16 13.56 18.37 -19.10
N ALA A 17 14.67 19.07 -19.35
CA ALA A 17 16.03 18.58 -19.09
C ALA A 17 16.44 18.57 -17.60
N LEU A 18 15.68 19.21 -16.70
CA LEU A 18 16.01 19.28 -15.26
C LEU A 18 15.49 18.12 -14.41
N GLY A 19 14.76 17.19 -15.01
CA GLY A 19 14.14 16.07 -14.29
C GLY A 19 15.11 15.03 -13.72
N CYS A 20 16.39 15.05 -14.08
CA CYS A 20 17.38 14.06 -13.66
C CYS A 20 18.76 14.66 -13.42
N LEU A 21 18.81 15.72 -12.64
CA LEU A 21 20.09 16.17 -12.08
C LEU A 21 20.42 15.31 -10.85
N ALA A 22 21.34 14.39 -11.01
CA ALA A 22 21.93 13.69 -9.88
C ALA A 22 22.67 14.73 -9.03
N LEU A 23 22.11 15.04 -7.87
CA LEU A 23 22.81 15.84 -6.86
C LEU A 23 24.04 15.07 -6.39
N THR A 24 25.20 15.67 -6.45
CA THR A 24 26.42 15.12 -5.81
C THR A 24 26.23 15.06 -4.30
N GLN A 25 27.02 14.26 -3.61
CA GLN A 25 27.01 14.19 -2.14
C GLN A 25 27.12 15.58 -1.51
N GLN A 26 27.97 16.43 -2.10
CA GLN A 26 28.18 17.81 -1.64
C GLN A 26 26.98 18.72 -1.83
N SER A 27 26.26 18.58 -2.94
CA SER A 27 25.03 19.34 -3.21
C SER A 27 23.87 18.89 -2.31
N LYS A 28 23.80 17.59 -2.01
CA LYS A 28 22.84 17.05 -1.06
C LYS A 28 23.08 17.56 0.35
N THR A 29 24.35 17.60 0.78
CA THR A 29 24.74 18.12 2.10
C THR A 29 24.45 19.62 2.21
N ARG A 30 24.72 20.39 1.16
CA ARG A 30 24.42 21.82 1.12
C ARG A 30 22.92 22.10 1.16
N PHE A 31 22.14 21.35 0.39
CA PHE A 31 20.67 21.45 0.42
C PHE A 31 20.09 21.11 1.79
N GLN A 32 20.61 20.06 2.44
CA GLN A 32 20.23 19.70 3.80
C GLN A 32 20.65 20.74 4.85
N GLN A 33 21.85 21.35 4.69
CA GLN A 33 22.31 22.42 5.57
C GLN A 33 21.46 23.70 5.41
N GLU A 34 21.06 24.05 4.20
CA GLU A 34 20.18 25.18 3.92
C GLU A 34 18.77 24.97 4.52
N ILE A 35 18.20 23.77 4.40
CA ILE A 35 16.95 23.40 5.07
C ILE A 35 17.10 23.45 6.59
N SER A 36 18.19 22.92 7.13
CA SER A 36 18.43 22.92 8.58
C SER A 36 18.60 24.34 9.13
N SER A 37 19.23 25.25 8.37
CA SER A 37 19.38 26.64 8.76
C SER A 37 18.05 27.41 8.76
N VAL A 38 17.15 27.08 7.84
CA VAL A 38 15.79 27.62 7.81
C VAL A 38 14.99 27.17 9.05
N ASN A 39 15.15 25.89 9.44
CA ASN A 39 14.48 25.33 10.61
C ASN A 39 15.07 25.80 11.96
N ALA A 40 16.33 26.25 11.98
CA ALA A 40 16.98 26.73 13.21
C ALA A 40 16.67 28.21 13.55
N GLY A 41 15.85 28.87 12.76
CA GLY A 41 15.44 30.26 13.05
C GLY A 41 16.55 31.29 12.91
N ASN A 42 17.59 31.04 12.13
CA ASN A 42 18.69 31.96 11.91
C ASN A 42 18.32 32.96 10.77
N PRO A 43 18.13 34.25 11.04
CA PRO A 43 17.64 35.20 10.04
C PRO A 43 18.63 35.60 8.94
N ALA A 44 19.84 35.03 8.93
CA ALA A 44 20.92 35.43 8.01
C ALA A 44 20.97 34.63 6.70
N ALA A 45 20.16 33.58 6.51
CA ALA A 45 20.12 32.79 5.29
C ALA A 45 18.94 33.17 4.40
N GLY A 46 18.93 34.39 3.90
CA GLY A 46 18.00 34.79 2.85
C GLY A 46 18.40 34.17 1.53
N LEU A 47 17.55 33.33 0.97
CA LEU A 47 17.66 32.91 -0.43
C LEU A 47 17.49 34.15 -1.32
N SER A 48 18.57 34.62 -1.92
CA SER A 48 18.52 35.69 -2.92
C SER A 48 17.82 35.17 -4.16
N ALA A 49 16.83 35.90 -4.63
CA ALA A 49 16.02 35.56 -5.80
C ALA A 49 16.74 35.81 -7.13
N THR A 50 18.05 35.70 -7.20
CA THR A 50 18.81 35.78 -8.43
C THR A 50 19.21 34.38 -8.83
N GLY A 51 18.43 33.81 -9.77
CA GLY A 51 18.68 32.46 -10.30
C GLY A 51 19.90 32.40 -11.17
N GLU A 52 20.97 31.82 -10.69
CA GLU A 52 21.99 31.22 -11.53
C GLU A 52 21.80 29.70 -11.53
N ALA A 53 21.44 29.17 -12.70
CA ALA A 53 21.39 27.74 -12.93
C ALA A 53 22.83 27.19 -13.05
N VAL A 54 23.26 26.47 -12.02
CA VAL A 54 24.52 25.73 -12.10
C VAL A 54 24.25 24.36 -12.73
N ALA A 55 24.73 24.16 -13.94
CA ALA A 55 24.72 22.85 -14.60
C ALA A 55 25.75 21.92 -13.93
N MET A 56 25.30 20.76 -13.44
CA MET A 56 26.19 19.74 -12.89
C MET A 56 26.10 18.45 -13.70
N SER A 57 27.22 18.02 -14.23
CA SER A 57 27.40 16.74 -14.87
C SER A 57 28.05 15.75 -13.89
N GLY A 58 27.36 14.70 -13.55
CA GLY A 58 27.89 13.62 -12.75
C GLY A 58 27.02 12.38 -12.81
N GLY A 59 27.63 11.24 -13.07
CA GLY A 59 26.95 9.96 -13.21
C GLY A 59 26.34 9.45 -11.90
N ILE A 60 25.21 8.79 -12.02
CA ILE A 60 24.47 8.21 -10.90
C ILE A 60 25.15 6.90 -10.50
N GLN A 61 25.74 6.87 -9.30
CA GLN A 61 25.90 5.61 -8.59
C GLN A 61 24.61 5.34 -7.80
N ALA A 62 24.14 4.09 -7.85
CA ALA A 62 22.96 3.67 -7.15
C ALA A 62 22.97 4.15 -5.69
N ALA A 63 21.98 4.93 -5.32
CA ALA A 63 21.85 5.47 -3.98
C ALA A 63 21.41 4.36 -3.02
N SER A 64 22.40 3.73 -2.40
CA SER A 64 22.15 3.00 -1.17
C SER A 64 22.02 4.02 -0.03
N ALA A 65 20.89 3.95 0.67
CA ALA A 65 20.64 4.54 1.98
C ALA A 65 20.49 6.07 2.04
N PHE A 66 19.25 6.55 1.89
CA PHE A 66 18.82 7.71 2.66
C PHE A 66 18.42 7.24 4.06
N SER A 67 19.28 7.44 5.03
CA SER A 67 18.88 7.36 6.43
C SER A 67 18.22 8.69 6.83
N PRO A 68 17.01 8.69 7.41
CA PRO A 68 16.48 9.89 8.03
C PRO A 68 17.40 10.25 9.19
N VAL A 69 17.77 11.53 9.30
CA VAL A 69 18.50 12.05 10.48
C VAL A 69 17.53 11.99 11.66
N SER A 70 17.53 10.88 12.37
CA SER A 70 17.08 10.81 13.75
C SER A 70 18.31 11.00 14.61
N ALA A 71 18.21 11.81 15.67
CA ALA A 71 19.26 11.91 16.67
C ALA A 71 19.69 10.51 17.09
N ALA A 72 20.98 10.21 16.92
CA ALA A 72 21.56 8.90 17.12
C ALA A 72 21.32 8.42 18.56
N PRO A 73 20.62 7.33 18.78
CA PRO A 73 20.82 6.52 19.97
C PRO A 73 22.07 5.66 19.76
N ALA A 74 22.74 5.35 20.86
CA ALA A 74 23.91 4.51 20.94
C ALA A 74 23.85 3.30 20.02
N SER A 75 25.01 2.89 19.51
CA SER A 75 25.27 1.81 18.54
C SER A 75 24.21 0.69 18.54
N LYS A 76 23.27 0.74 17.58
CA LYS A 76 22.40 -0.39 17.30
C LYS A 76 23.25 -1.48 16.64
N ALA A 77 23.28 -2.67 17.23
CA ALA A 77 23.73 -3.86 16.51
C ALA A 77 23.04 -3.89 15.14
N ALA A 78 23.79 -4.21 14.09
CA ALA A 78 23.25 -4.28 12.73
C ALA A 78 22.01 -5.18 12.75
N ARG A 79 20.84 -4.61 12.41
CA ARG A 79 19.59 -5.38 12.34
C ARG A 79 19.67 -6.32 11.15
N GLU A 80 19.34 -7.57 11.36
CA GLU A 80 19.28 -8.54 10.27
C GLU A 80 18.15 -8.12 9.31
N VAL A 81 18.48 -7.95 8.04
CA VAL A 81 17.54 -7.66 6.97
C VAL A 81 17.28 -8.91 6.13
N PHE A 82 16.18 -8.92 5.42
CA PHE A 82 15.90 -9.99 4.47
C PHE A 82 16.97 -10.06 3.38
N LYS A 83 17.39 -11.28 3.04
CA LYS A 83 18.34 -11.57 1.98
C LYS A 83 17.72 -12.52 0.98
N VAL A 84 18.02 -12.31 -0.29
CA VAL A 84 17.65 -13.24 -1.36
C VAL A 84 18.72 -14.33 -1.42
N ASP A 85 18.45 -15.47 -0.80
CA ASP A 85 19.40 -16.58 -0.76
C ASP A 85 19.40 -17.33 -2.09
N ASN A 86 20.60 -17.54 -2.67
CA ASN A 86 20.75 -18.17 -3.98
C ASN A 86 19.83 -17.55 -5.05
N PRO A 87 20.05 -16.28 -5.41
CA PRO A 87 19.21 -15.56 -6.36
C PRO A 87 19.21 -16.26 -7.72
N ASP A 88 18.06 -16.33 -8.37
CA ASP A 88 17.92 -16.85 -9.72
C ASP A 88 18.02 -15.72 -10.75
N MET A 89 19.23 -15.42 -11.17
CA MET A 89 19.48 -14.35 -12.14
C MET A 89 19.10 -14.73 -13.58
N THR A 90 18.72 -15.97 -13.84
CA THR A 90 18.21 -16.42 -15.15
C THR A 90 16.74 -16.10 -15.30
N LEU A 91 15.92 -16.49 -14.32
CA LEU A 91 14.48 -16.21 -14.32
C LEU A 91 14.17 -14.77 -13.86
N SER A 92 14.96 -14.24 -12.97
CA SER A 92 14.77 -12.94 -12.33
C SER A 92 16.04 -12.08 -12.40
N PRO A 93 16.45 -11.62 -13.61
CA PRO A 93 17.73 -10.95 -13.82
C PRO A 93 17.87 -9.59 -13.11
N TYR A 94 16.78 -9.01 -12.62
CA TYR A 94 16.79 -7.72 -11.93
C TYR A 94 16.73 -7.86 -10.41
N THR A 95 15.99 -8.83 -9.89
CA THR A 95 15.78 -8.98 -8.44
C THR A 95 16.36 -10.27 -7.87
N GLY A 96 16.63 -11.27 -8.70
CA GLY A 96 16.96 -12.62 -8.27
C GLY A 96 15.81 -13.37 -7.60
N MET A 97 14.64 -12.73 -7.45
CA MET A 97 13.51 -13.27 -6.69
C MET A 97 12.60 -14.16 -7.55
N THR A 98 12.36 -15.35 -7.07
CA THR A 98 11.38 -16.30 -7.62
C THR A 98 10.29 -16.58 -6.58
N ARG A 99 9.30 -17.40 -6.92
CA ARG A 99 8.23 -17.81 -5.99
C ARG A 99 8.77 -18.32 -4.64
N ARG A 100 9.86 -19.11 -4.62
CA ARG A 100 10.48 -19.59 -3.37
C ARG A 100 10.99 -18.45 -2.48
N HIS A 101 11.48 -17.37 -3.07
CA HIS A 101 11.96 -16.22 -2.29
C HIS A 101 10.80 -15.39 -1.73
N TRP A 102 9.67 -15.35 -2.44
CA TRP A 102 8.44 -14.77 -1.91
C TRP A 102 7.90 -15.58 -0.72
N ILE A 103 7.96 -16.92 -0.78
CA ILE A 103 7.64 -17.78 0.37
C ILE A 103 8.58 -17.46 1.54
N ALA A 104 9.89 -17.42 1.31
CA ALA A 104 10.88 -17.07 2.33
C ALA A 104 10.66 -15.66 2.93
N ALA A 105 10.28 -14.69 2.11
CA ALA A 105 9.92 -13.34 2.58
C ALA A 105 8.66 -13.36 3.47
N GLY A 106 7.67 -14.15 3.12
CA GLY A 106 6.48 -14.36 3.95
C GLY A 106 6.82 -15.01 5.30
N GLU A 107 7.63 -16.06 5.29
CA GLU A 107 8.12 -16.72 6.51
C GLU A 107 8.95 -15.76 7.38
N TYR A 108 9.82 -14.95 6.77
CA TYR A 108 10.59 -13.93 7.46
C TYR A 108 9.69 -12.94 8.23
N LEU A 109 8.63 -12.44 7.61
CA LEU A 109 7.68 -11.52 8.25
C LEU A 109 6.86 -12.21 9.32
N LEU A 110 6.39 -13.44 9.06
CA LEU A 110 5.60 -14.20 10.04
C LEU A 110 6.45 -14.65 11.23
N LYS A 111 7.71 -14.99 11.04
CA LYS A 111 8.62 -15.34 12.14
C LYS A 111 8.71 -14.19 13.15
N GLY A 112 8.74 -12.96 12.68
CA GLY A 112 8.69 -11.78 13.53
C GLY A 112 7.36 -11.66 14.29
N ALA A 113 6.21 -11.86 13.62
CA ALA A 113 4.90 -11.85 14.26
C ALA A 113 4.76 -12.99 15.29
N PHE A 114 5.18 -14.18 14.94
CA PHE A 114 5.13 -15.37 15.82
C PHE A 114 6.13 -15.31 16.98
N SER A 115 7.06 -14.36 17.02
CA SER A 115 7.88 -14.15 18.22
C SER A 115 7.08 -13.63 19.42
N TYR A 116 5.86 -13.17 19.19
CA TYR A 116 4.90 -12.76 20.23
C TYR A 116 3.94 -13.87 20.65
N ILE A 117 4.05 -15.05 20.04
CA ILE A 117 3.16 -16.20 20.28
C ILE A 117 3.96 -17.31 20.97
N HIS A 118 3.57 -17.66 22.18
CA HIS A 118 4.20 -18.69 23.00
C HIS A 118 3.29 -19.91 23.20
N CYS A 119 1.98 -19.73 23.02
CA CYS A 119 0.99 -20.80 23.03
C CYS A 119 -0.18 -20.46 22.09
N LEU A 120 -1.07 -21.43 21.86
CA LEU A 120 -2.21 -21.24 20.96
C LEU A 120 -3.21 -20.18 21.45
N ASP A 121 -3.27 -19.90 22.76
CA ASP A 121 -4.17 -18.90 23.35
C ASP A 121 -3.61 -17.46 23.30
N ASP A 122 -2.34 -17.29 22.94
CA ASP A 122 -1.76 -15.96 22.80
C ASP A 122 -2.38 -15.24 21.60
N GLN A 123 -2.70 -13.96 21.81
CA GLN A 123 -3.33 -13.15 20.78
C GLN A 123 -2.29 -12.45 19.90
N MET A 124 -2.53 -12.38 18.62
CA MET A 124 -1.67 -11.67 17.66
C MET A 124 -1.76 -10.16 17.90
N TYR A 125 -1.09 -9.71 18.93
CA TYR A 125 -1.11 -8.33 19.40
C TYR A 125 0.29 -7.78 19.55
N PHE A 126 0.52 -6.59 19.01
CA PHE A 126 1.83 -5.96 18.94
C PHE A 126 1.90 -4.71 19.80
N PRO A 127 3.07 -4.41 20.40
CA PRO A 127 3.26 -3.20 21.19
C PRO A 127 2.96 -1.92 20.39
N LYS A 128 2.31 -0.97 21.05
CA LYS A 128 2.02 0.34 20.48
C LYS A 128 3.32 1.10 20.17
N GLU A 129 3.41 1.70 18.98
CA GLU A 129 4.59 2.47 18.54
C GLU A 129 4.37 3.98 18.63
N LEU A 130 3.18 4.47 18.29
CA LEU A 130 2.88 5.91 18.23
C LEU A 130 1.69 6.25 19.10
N GLU A 131 1.85 7.24 19.99
CA GLU A 131 0.79 7.67 20.91
C GLU A 131 -0.50 8.13 20.20
N LYS A 132 -0.37 8.80 19.06
CA LYS A 132 -1.53 9.28 18.28
C LYS A 132 -2.41 8.19 17.71
N THR A 133 -1.91 6.96 17.62
CA THR A 133 -2.58 5.81 16.98
C THR A 133 -3.42 5.03 17.98
N TYR A 134 -4.21 4.06 17.50
CA TYR A 134 -4.94 3.22 18.43
C TYR A 134 -4.16 1.93 18.77
N PRO A 135 -4.56 1.18 19.84
CA PRO A 135 -5.66 1.49 20.75
C PRO A 135 -5.38 2.74 21.59
N ARG A 136 -6.40 3.59 21.78
CA ARG A 136 -6.36 4.78 22.64
C ARG A 136 -7.06 4.56 23.98
N ASN A 137 -7.79 3.45 24.09
CA ASN A 137 -8.47 2.99 25.28
C ASN A 137 -8.60 1.46 25.23
N GLU A 138 -8.96 0.86 26.35
CA GLU A 138 -9.09 -0.60 26.46
C GLU A 138 -10.13 -1.18 25.49
N GLY A 139 -11.24 -0.47 25.25
CA GLY A 139 -12.27 -0.91 24.32
C GLY A 139 -11.82 -1.09 22.87
N GLN A 140 -10.65 -0.55 22.50
CA GLN A 140 -10.08 -0.71 21.18
C GLN A 140 -9.03 -1.85 21.09
N ILE A 141 -8.61 -2.41 22.22
CA ILE A 141 -7.55 -3.44 22.24
C ILE A 141 -8.00 -4.71 21.51
N HIS A 142 -9.24 -5.14 21.69
CA HIS A 142 -9.77 -6.34 21.01
C HIS A 142 -9.74 -6.20 19.49
N VAL A 143 -10.01 -5.01 18.96
CA VAL A 143 -9.94 -4.73 17.51
C VAL A 143 -8.48 -4.78 17.03
N ALA A 144 -7.54 -4.18 17.78
CA ALA A 144 -6.12 -4.22 17.43
C ALA A 144 -5.56 -5.65 17.38
N LYS A 145 -6.02 -6.54 18.29
CA LYS A 145 -5.70 -7.97 18.30
C LYS A 145 -6.27 -8.68 17.07
N LEU A 146 -7.53 -8.40 16.76
CA LEU A 146 -8.19 -8.97 15.58
C LEU A 146 -7.53 -8.50 14.27
N GLU A 147 -7.07 -7.25 14.19
CA GLU A 147 -6.27 -6.79 13.07
C GLU A 147 -4.96 -7.56 12.92
N GLY A 148 -4.26 -7.79 14.04
CA GLY A 148 -3.05 -8.61 14.01
C GLY A 148 -3.34 -10.00 13.46
N LEU A 149 -4.36 -10.66 13.96
CA LEU A 149 -4.77 -12.01 13.54
C LEU A 149 -5.13 -12.06 12.05
N ALA A 150 -6.07 -11.22 11.62
CA ALA A 150 -6.62 -11.27 10.28
C ALA A 150 -5.60 -10.88 9.21
N ARG A 151 -4.73 -9.90 9.52
CA ARG A 151 -3.81 -9.35 8.51
C ARG A 151 -2.52 -10.16 8.38
N THR A 152 -2.03 -10.78 9.44
CA THR A 152 -0.94 -11.76 9.33
C THR A 152 -1.39 -13.01 8.59
N LEU A 153 -2.69 -13.35 8.65
CA LEU A 153 -3.23 -14.49 7.93
C LEU A 153 -3.21 -14.30 6.40
N PHE A 154 -3.18 -13.08 5.87
CA PHE A 154 -2.96 -12.85 4.43
C PHE A 154 -1.59 -13.36 3.96
N ILE A 155 -0.58 -13.36 4.83
CA ILE A 155 0.71 -13.97 4.53
C ILE A 155 0.64 -15.48 4.79
N ALA A 156 0.08 -15.88 5.92
CA ALA A 156 0.08 -17.28 6.35
C ALA A 156 -0.77 -18.19 5.45
N ALA A 157 -1.95 -17.74 5.02
CA ALA A 157 -2.87 -18.60 4.26
C ALA A 157 -2.26 -19.13 2.95
N PRO A 158 -1.62 -18.30 2.08
CA PRO A 158 -0.94 -18.82 0.90
C PRO A 158 0.20 -19.80 1.23
N LEU A 159 0.97 -19.53 2.30
CA LEU A 159 2.04 -20.41 2.73
C LEU A 159 1.49 -21.76 3.24
N LEU A 160 0.41 -21.73 4.00
CA LEU A 160 -0.27 -22.91 4.52
C LEU A 160 -0.91 -23.78 3.43
N LYS A 161 -1.35 -23.14 2.33
CA LYS A 161 -1.84 -23.88 1.17
C LYS A 161 -0.75 -24.80 0.57
N ASP A 162 0.49 -24.30 0.54
CA ASP A 162 1.65 -25.05 0.02
C ASP A 162 2.28 -25.96 1.08
N ASN A 163 2.31 -25.52 2.34
CA ASN A 163 2.91 -26.24 3.46
C ASN A 163 1.99 -26.20 4.71
N PRO A 164 1.01 -27.10 4.80
CA PRO A 164 0.08 -27.17 5.94
C PRO A 164 0.77 -27.43 7.31
N SER A 165 1.98 -27.98 7.29
CA SER A 165 2.77 -28.30 8.50
C SER A 165 3.76 -27.22 8.90
N LEU A 166 3.67 -26.03 8.32
CA LEU A 166 4.54 -24.90 8.66
C LEU A 166 4.55 -24.64 10.16
N THR A 167 5.75 -24.58 10.73
CA THR A 167 5.99 -24.29 12.15
C THR A 167 6.89 -23.07 12.28
N LEU A 168 6.51 -22.13 13.11
CA LEU A 168 7.28 -20.92 13.41
C LEU A 168 7.44 -20.78 14.92
N ASN A 169 8.66 -20.59 15.38
CA ASN A 169 9.00 -20.48 16.81
C ASN A 169 8.41 -21.62 17.68
N GLY A 170 8.36 -22.83 17.11
CA GLY A 170 7.80 -24.01 17.81
C GLY A 170 6.27 -24.12 17.78
N ILE A 171 5.56 -23.16 17.17
CA ILE A 171 4.11 -23.15 17.04
C ILE A 171 3.70 -23.61 15.65
N GLY A 172 2.79 -24.61 15.57
CA GLY A 172 2.14 -25.00 14.30
C GLY A 172 1.25 -23.85 13.81
N VAL A 173 1.60 -23.28 12.65
CA VAL A 173 0.92 -22.07 12.16
C VAL A 173 -0.56 -22.34 11.84
N ALA A 174 -0.87 -23.48 11.22
CA ALA A 174 -2.25 -23.88 10.94
C ALA A 174 -3.05 -24.10 12.23
N ASP A 175 -2.46 -24.77 13.23
CA ASP A 175 -3.12 -25.03 14.51
C ASP A 175 -3.42 -23.75 15.24
N TYR A 176 -2.46 -22.81 15.24
CA TYR A 176 -2.65 -21.49 15.84
C TYR A 176 -3.85 -20.75 15.25
N TYR A 177 -3.90 -20.61 13.93
CA TYR A 177 -4.99 -19.85 13.31
C TYR A 177 -6.34 -20.56 13.45
N ARG A 178 -6.41 -21.89 13.33
CA ARG A 178 -7.66 -22.64 13.60
C ARG A 178 -8.14 -22.43 15.02
N HIS A 179 -7.22 -22.53 15.98
CA HIS A 179 -7.54 -22.33 17.40
C HIS A 179 -8.08 -20.90 17.64
N GLN A 180 -7.42 -19.89 17.08
CA GLN A 180 -7.87 -18.50 17.21
C GLN A 180 -9.22 -18.26 16.50
N LEU A 181 -9.49 -18.85 15.33
CA LEU A 181 -10.78 -18.77 14.67
C LEU A 181 -11.91 -19.33 15.55
N VAL A 182 -11.72 -20.50 16.13
CA VAL A 182 -12.71 -21.11 17.05
C VAL A 182 -12.91 -20.22 18.28
N ASN A 183 -11.85 -19.64 18.82
CA ASN A 183 -11.89 -18.79 19.98
C ASN A 183 -12.67 -17.47 19.76
N LEU A 184 -12.87 -17.02 18.53
CA LEU A 184 -13.71 -15.86 18.23
C LEU A 184 -15.17 -16.07 18.68
N THR A 185 -15.63 -17.32 18.75
CA THR A 185 -17.02 -17.68 19.13
C THR A 185 -17.15 -18.23 20.54
N ASN A 186 -16.05 -18.44 21.25
CA ASN A 186 -16.04 -18.97 22.62
C ASN A 186 -16.12 -17.83 23.65
N PRO A 187 -17.22 -17.69 24.40
CA PRO A 187 -17.40 -16.61 25.39
C PRO A 187 -16.33 -16.58 26.50
N ASP A 188 -15.70 -17.71 26.80
CA ASP A 188 -14.67 -17.82 27.80
C ASP A 188 -13.28 -17.45 27.29
N SER A 189 -13.15 -17.23 25.98
CA SER A 189 -11.89 -16.84 25.35
C SER A 189 -11.62 -15.34 25.42
N ARG A 190 -10.36 -14.97 25.60
CA ARG A 190 -9.89 -13.57 25.47
C ARG A 190 -10.02 -13.01 24.05
N SER A 191 -10.24 -13.88 23.04
CA SER A 191 -10.44 -13.53 21.64
C SER A 191 -11.92 -13.43 21.26
N TYR A 192 -12.85 -13.67 22.19
CA TYR A 192 -14.29 -13.67 21.93
C TYR A 192 -14.78 -12.38 21.28
N ILE A 193 -15.63 -12.54 20.30
CA ILE A 193 -16.34 -11.45 19.62
C ILE A 193 -17.85 -11.67 19.75
N ALA A 194 -18.53 -10.71 20.35
CA ALA A 194 -19.99 -10.74 20.42
C ALA A 194 -20.61 -10.55 19.02
N HIS A 195 -21.81 -11.09 18.81
CA HIS A 195 -22.61 -10.79 17.65
C HIS A 195 -22.78 -9.28 17.51
N ARG A 196 -22.84 -8.83 16.26
CA ARG A 196 -22.90 -7.41 15.95
C ARG A 196 -24.13 -6.74 16.57
N THR A 197 -23.88 -5.61 17.20
CA THR A 197 -24.89 -4.65 17.62
C THR A 197 -24.49 -3.26 17.12
N GLY A 198 -25.45 -2.43 16.72
CA GLY A 198 -25.18 -1.04 16.32
C GLY A 198 -24.68 -0.86 14.89
N GLY A 199 -23.92 0.23 14.66
CA GLY A 199 -23.47 0.70 13.36
C GLY A 199 -22.26 -0.04 12.77
N PRO A 200 -21.64 0.51 11.70
CA PRO A 200 -20.41 -0.03 11.12
C PRO A 200 -19.29 -0.10 12.14
N SER A 201 -18.50 -1.18 12.11
CA SER A 201 -17.36 -1.36 13.00
C SER A 201 -16.14 -1.94 12.26
N GLN A 202 -14.94 -1.68 12.80
CA GLN A 202 -13.69 -2.24 12.28
C GLN A 202 -13.71 -3.78 12.29
N THR A 203 -14.43 -4.42 13.21
CA THR A 203 -14.58 -5.88 13.29
C THR A 203 -15.06 -6.48 11.97
N LEU A 204 -15.97 -5.81 11.25
CA LEU A 204 -16.44 -6.25 9.94
C LEU A 204 -15.28 -6.45 8.95
N LEU A 205 -14.31 -5.52 8.93
CA LEU A 205 -13.17 -5.58 8.00
C LEU A 205 -12.32 -6.81 8.26
N GLU A 206 -12.08 -7.07 9.51
CA GLU A 206 -11.21 -8.18 9.90
C GLU A 206 -11.91 -9.53 9.67
N LEU A 207 -13.20 -9.64 10.00
CA LEU A 207 -13.97 -10.87 9.71
C LEU A 207 -14.06 -11.15 8.21
N GLY A 208 -14.27 -10.12 7.37
CA GLY A 208 -14.23 -10.28 5.91
C GLY A 208 -12.84 -10.70 5.40
N SER A 209 -11.78 -10.16 6.00
CA SER A 209 -10.40 -10.55 5.70
C SER A 209 -10.10 -12.01 6.07
N LEU A 210 -10.63 -12.49 7.19
CA LEU A 210 -10.55 -13.90 7.57
C LEU A 210 -11.26 -14.79 6.55
N CYS A 211 -12.41 -14.38 5.99
CA CYS A 211 -13.11 -15.13 4.94
C CYS A 211 -12.27 -15.27 3.66
N ILE A 212 -11.53 -14.22 3.27
CA ILE A 212 -10.59 -14.27 2.14
C ILE A 212 -9.53 -15.36 2.39
N SER A 213 -8.91 -15.31 3.56
CA SER A 213 -7.83 -16.22 3.93
C SER A 213 -8.32 -17.66 4.12
N MET A 214 -9.48 -17.85 4.75
CA MET A 214 -10.11 -19.18 4.88
C MET A 214 -10.44 -19.78 3.51
N LYS A 215 -10.91 -18.98 2.55
CA LYS A 215 -11.14 -19.47 1.19
C LYS A 215 -9.83 -19.81 0.47
N GLY A 216 -8.80 -18.96 0.62
CA GLY A 216 -7.49 -19.16 -0.01
C GLY A 216 -6.76 -20.44 0.43
N ALA A 217 -6.95 -20.85 1.70
CA ALA A 217 -6.39 -22.07 2.28
C ALA A 217 -7.49 -22.94 2.93
N GLN A 218 -8.59 -23.15 2.22
CA GLN A 218 -9.82 -23.74 2.76
C GLN A 218 -9.59 -25.11 3.36
N SER A 219 -8.84 -25.99 2.67
CA SER A 219 -8.52 -27.35 3.15
C SER A 219 -7.73 -27.39 4.46
N VAL A 220 -7.06 -26.28 4.82
CA VAL A 220 -6.23 -26.17 6.02
C VAL A 220 -6.93 -25.41 7.13
N LEU A 221 -7.66 -24.36 6.81
CA LEU A 221 -8.21 -23.43 7.81
C LEU A 221 -9.69 -23.68 8.12
N TRP A 222 -10.48 -24.07 7.13
CA TRP A 222 -11.93 -24.21 7.27
C TRP A 222 -12.40 -25.66 7.32
N ASP A 223 -11.99 -26.50 6.36
CA ASP A 223 -12.51 -27.86 6.22
C ASP A 223 -12.29 -28.73 7.47
N PRO A 224 -11.15 -28.60 8.23
CA PRO A 224 -10.90 -29.37 9.44
C PRO A 224 -11.79 -29.00 10.64
N LEU A 225 -12.49 -27.88 10.61
CA LEU A 225 -13.37 -27.45 11.69
C LEU A 225 -14.59 -28.36 11.78
N THR A 226 -15.09 -28.61 13.02
CA THR A 226 -16.33 -29.36 13.22
C THR A 226 -17.54 -28.57 12.69
N LYS A 227 -18.67 -29.27 12.52
CA LYS A 227 -19.90 -28.59 12.07
C LYS A 227 -20.34 -27.52 13.07
N GLU A 228 -20.26 -27.78 14.35
CA GLU A 228 -20.63 -26.85 15.42
C GLU A 228 -19.75 -25.59 15.41
N GLN A 229 -18.44 -25.76 15.18
CA GLN A 229 -17.50 -24.65 15.06
C GLN A 229 -17.80 -23.82 13.81
N LYS A 230 -18.09 -24.46 12.68
CA LYS A 230 -18.48 -23.81 11.43
C LYS A 230 -19.78 -23.03 11.58
N ASP A 231 -20.79 -23.62 12.21
CA ASP A 231 -22.10 -22.98 12.45
C ASP A 231 -21.95 -21.77 13.39
N ALA A 232 -21.14 -21.87 14.45
CA ALA A 232 -20.87 -20.76 15.35
C ALA A 232 -20.16 -19.60 14.66
N LEU A 233 -19.14 -19.89 13.85
CA LEU A 233 -18.45 -18.88 13.04
C LEU A 233 -19.38 -18.26 11.99
N ALA A 234 -20.22 -19.05 11.33
CA ALA A 234 -21.21 -18.54 10.38
C ALA A 234 -22.20 -17.59 11.07
N SER A 235 -22.75 -17.98 12.21
CA SER A 235 -23.66 -17.14 12.98
C SER A 235 -23.03 -15.81 13.37
N LEU A 236 -21.78 -15.84 13.89
CA LEU A 236 -21.04 -14.63 14.25
C LEU A 236 -20.79 -13.74 13.05
N MET A 237 -20.12 -14.29 12.01
CA MET A 237 -19.63 -13.50 10.88
C MET A 237 -20.78 -12.96 10.02
N LEU A 238 -21.85 -13.74 9.80
CA LEU A 238 -23.05 -13.26 9.09
C LEU A 238 -23.75 -12.12 9.82
N SER A 239 -23.71 -12.07 11.16
CA SER A 239 -24.25 -10.94 11.91
C SER A 239 -23.56 -9.61 11.54
N TYR A 240 -22.29 -9.65 11.16
CA TYR A 240 -21.54 -8.51 10.62
C TYR A 240 -21.70 -8.37 9.11
N GLY A 241 -21.60 -9.46 8.38
CA GLY A 241 -21.70 -9.49 6.92
C GLY A 241 -23.01 -8.95 6.37
N GLU A 242 -24.12 -9.21 7.02
CA GLU A 242 -25.45 -8.66 6.68
C GLU A 242 -25.72 -7.29 7.33
N GLY A 243 -24.80 -6.84 8.18
CA GLY A 243 -24.91 -5.59 8.92
C GLY A 243 -24.59 -4.34 8.11
N PRO A 244 -24.77 -3.15 8.72
CA PRO A 244 -24.43 -1.89 8.09
C PRO A 244 -22.92 -1.75 7.87
N THR A 245 -22.59 -1.02 6.79
CA THR A 245 -21.22 -0.74 6.38
C THR A 245 -21.08 0.72 5.97
N ILE A 246 -19.84 1.17 5.81
CA ILE A 246 -19.52 2.47 5.22
C ILE A 246 -19.55 2.33 3.69
N GLY A 247 -20.12 3.31 3.00
CA GLY A 247 -20.18 3.37 1.54
C GLY A 247 -18.81 3.62 0.90
N SER A 248 -17.86 2.70 1.06
CA SER A 248 -16.48 2.76 0.57
C SER A 248 -15.99 1.34 0.25
N ASN A 249 -14.68 1.12 0.15
CA ASN A 249 -14.09 -0.22 0.06
C ASN A 249 -14.56 -1.19 1.17
N TRP A 250 -15.10 -0.68 2.27
CA TRP A 250 -15.63 -1.50 3.36
C TRP A 250 -16.71 -2.49 2.92
N MET A 251 -17.48 -2.15 1.89
CA MET A 251 -18.49 -3.04 1.31
C MET A 251 -17.91 -4.38 0.83
N PHE A 252 -16.63 -4.44 0.45
CA PHE A 252 -15.99 -5.71 0.09
C PHE A 252 -16.01 -6.72 1.23
N PHE A 253 -15.87 -6.30 2.47
CA PHE A 253 -15.84 -7.23 3.60
C PHE A 253 -17.22 -7.85 3.86
N ASN A 254 -18.30 -7.10 3.66
CA ASN A 254 -19.65 -7.68 3.61
C ASN A 254 -19.76 -8.71 2.47
N VAL A 255 -19.31 -8.32 1.27
CA VAL A 255 -19.33 -9.20 0.09
C VAL A 255 -18.56 -10.50 0.35
N TYR A 256 -17.36 -10.43 0.92
CA TYR A 256 -16.56 -11.61 1.21
C TYR A 256 -17.19 -12.52 2.25
N ILE A 257 -17.76 -11.98 3.32
CA ILE A 257 -18.48 -12.78 4.32
C ILE A 257 -19.66 -13.48 3.67
N LEU A 258 -20.53 -12.75 2.96
CA LEU A 258 -21.71 -13.34 2.34
C LEU A 258 -21.35 -14.37 1.27
N SER A 259 -20.36 -14.06 0.41
CA SER A 259 -19.94 -14.97 -0.66
C SER A 259 -19.32 -16.25 -0.11
N PHE A 260 -18.48 -16.14 0.94
CA PHE A 260 -17.89 -17.30 1.58
C PHE A 260 -18.95 -18.22 2.19
N PHE A 261 -19.85 -17.69 3.01
CA PHE A 261 -20.87 -18.52 3.65
C PHE A 261 -21.92 -19.06 2.67
N LYS A 262 -22.25 -18.31 1.60
CA LYS A 262 -23.04 -18.85 0.49
C LYS A 262 -22.36 -20.05 -0.17
N ASP A 263 -21.05 -19.93 -0.44
CA ASP A 263 -20.24 -21.00 -1.02
C ASP A 263 -20.17 -22.26 -0.10
N GLN A 264 -20.25 -22.04 1.22
CA GLN A 264 -20.32 -23.12 2.21
C GLN A 264 -21.75 -23.64 2.48
N GLY A 265 -22.75 -23.23 1.70
CA GLY A 265 -24.13 -23.70 1.79
C GLY A 265 -25.01 -23.03 2.85
N TYR A 266 -24.55 -21.94 3.47
CA TYR A 266 -25.36 -21.17 4.41
C TYR A 266 -26.29 -20.21 3.66
N LYS A 267 -27.44 -19.93 4.26
CA LYS A 267 -28.38 -18.93 3.75
C LYS A 267 -27.83 -17.52 4.01
N VAL A 268 -27.84 -16.67 3.00
CA VAL A 268 -27.37 -15.28 3.04
C VAL A 268 -28.37 -14.33 2.40
N ASP A 269 -28.29 -13.04 2.72
CA ASP A 269 -29.06 -11.99 2.04
C ASP A 269 -28.40 -11.65 0.69
N GLU A 270 -28.86 -12.35 -0.37
CA GLU A 270 -28.34 -12.14 -1.74
C GLU A 270 -28.66 -10.75 -2.29
N GLY A 271 -29.76 -10.14 -1.87
CA GLY A 271 -30.10 -8.78 -2.27
C GLY A 271 -29.08 -7.76 -1.81
N LYS A 272 -28.61 -7.89 -0.56
CA LYS A 272 -27.50 -7.08 -0.03
C LYS A 272 -26.20 -7.37 -0.75
N LEU A 273 -25.86 -8.65 -0.96
CA LEU A 273 -24.64 -9.06 -1.63
C LEU A 273 -24.53 -8.41 -3.01
N VAL A 274 -25.53 -8.60 -3.86
CA VAL A 274 -25.57 -8.02 -5.22
C VAL A 274 -25.61 -6.48 -5.17
N GLY A 275 -26.37 -5.92 -4.21
CA GLY A 275 -26.46 -4.48 -4.02
C GLY A 275 -25.10 -3.84 -3.69
N TRP A 276 -24.28 -4.46 -2.84
CA TRP A 276 -22.94 -3.95 -2.54
C TRP A 276 -21.96 -4.14 -3.69
N LEU A 277 -22.02 -5.26 -4.40
CA LEU A 277 -21.18 -5.50 -5.59
C LEU A 277 -21.41 -4.42 -6.66
N ASN A 278 -22.67 -4.09 -6.96
CA ASN A 278 -22.99 -3.04 -7.90
C ASN A 278 -22.50 -1.66 -7.42
N LYS A 279 -22.72 -1.31 -6.14
CA LYS A 279 -22.23 -0.05 -5.57
C LYS A 279 -20.70 0.07 -5.61
N LEU A 280 -19.97 -1.05 -5.49
CA LEU A 280 -18.52 -1.07 -5.63
C LEU A 280 -18.10 -0.80 -7.09
N LEU A 281 -18.77 -1.44 -8.05
CA LEU A 281 -18.53 -1.23 -9.48
C LEU A 281 -18.87 0.20 -9.93
N ASP A 282 -19.91 0.84 -9.37
CA ASP A 282 -20.29 2.22 -9.67
C ASP A 282 -19.20 3.26 -9.30
N ARG A 283 -18.22 2.85 -8.49
CA ARG A 283 -17.08 3.69 -8.14
C ARG A 283 -15.95 3.70 -9.17
N TYR A 284 -16.06 2.87 -10.20
CA TYR A 284 -15.09 2.86 -11.30
C TYR A 284 -15.13 4.16 -12.10
N LYS A 285 -13.96 4.68 -12.46
CA LYS A 285 -13.80 5.97 -13.14
C LYS A 285 -12.97 5.88 -14.43
N GLY A 286 -12.60 4.67 -14.83
CA GLY A 286 -11.75 4.43 -16.00
C GLY A 286 -10.28 4.23 -15.65
N GLU A 287 -9.50 3.83 -16.61
CA GLU A 287 -8.04 3.63 -16.57
C GLU A 287 -7.55 2.76 -15.38
N GLY A 288 -8.39 1.87 -14.86
CA GLY A 288 -8.10 1.03 -13.71
C GLY A 288 -8.37 1.71 -12.35
N TRP A 289 -8.94 2.90 -12.30
CA TRP A 289 -9.12 3.66 -11.06
C TRP A 289 -10.54 3.60 -10.50
N TYR A 290 -10.62 3.41 -9.19
CA TYR A 290 -11.86 3.51 -8.40
C TYR A 290 -11.76 4.67 -7.42
N ASN A 291 -12.86 5.40 -7.25
CA ASN A 291 -12.96 6.45 -6.25
C ASN A 291 -13.37 5.87 -4.89
N ASP A 292 -12.45 5.77 -3.96
CA ASP A 292 -12.74 5.38 -2.56
C ASP A 292 -13.02 6.60 -1.69
N ALA A 293 -13.94 7.42 -2.13
CA ALA A 293 -14.30 8.71 -1.55
C ALA A 293 -13.60 9.09 -0.23
N PRO A 294 -13.11 10.31 -0.14
CA PRO A 294 -13.25 11.37 -1.12
C PRO A 294 -12.06 11.49 -2.07
N ALA A 295 -11.18 10.52 -2.13
CA ALA A 295 -9.93 10.64 -2.87
C ALA A 295 -9.59 9.40 -3.72
N TYR A 296 -8.78 9.63 -4.76
CA TYR A 296 -8.01 8.57 -5.41
C TYR A 296 -6.71 8.39 -4.65
N ASP A 297 -6.37 7.16 -4.36
CA ASP A 297 -5.10 6.75 -3.75
C ASP A 297 -4.87 5.24 -3.97
N TYR A 298 -3.88 4.69 -3.30
CA TYR A 298 -3.60 3.27 -3.38
C TYR A 298 -4.76 2.36 -2.89
N TYR A 299 -5.81 2.89 -2.22
CA TYR A 299 -7.02 2.10 -1.97
C TYR A 299 -7.70 1.65 -3.25
N SER A 300 -7.57 2.41 -4.35
CA SER A 300 -8.01 1.92 -5.66
C SER A 300 -7.33 0.60 -6.01
N MET A 301 -6.07 0.43 -5.67
CA MET A 301 -5.25 -0.73 -6.03
C MET A 301 -5.29 -1.83 -4.96
N TRP A 302 -4.91 -1.55 -3.72
CA TRP A 302 -4.89 -2.58 -2.68
C TRP A 302 -6.26 -2.94 -2.08
N ALA A 303 -7.34 -2.29 -2.51
CA ALA A 303 -8.71 -2.69 -2.20
C ALA A 303 -9.49 -3.05 -3.47
N TYR A 304 -9.86 -2.09 -4.31
CA TYR A 304 -10.76 -2.38 -5.43
C TYR A 304 -10.14 -3.32 -6.45
N GLN A 305 -8.94 -3.03 -6.95
CA GLN A 305 -8.23 -3.85 -7.93
C GLN A 305 -7.57 -5.11 -7.33
N SER A 306 -7.69 -5.29 -6.03
CA SER A 306 -7.28 -6.52 -5.36
C SER A 306 -8.49 -7.35 -4.97
N TYR A 307 -9.44 -6.78 -4.24
CA TYR A 307 -10.59 -7.52 -3.75
C TYR A 307 -11.61 -7.85 -4.84
N GLY A 308 -11.82 -6.95 -5.82
CA GLY A 308 -12.76 -7.20 -6.92
C GLY A 308 -12.35 -8.41 -7.76
N PRO A 309 -11.15 -8.40 -8.38
CA PRO A 309 -10.66 -9.53 -9.18
C PRO A 309 -10.51 -10.82 -8.38
N LEU A 310 -10.00 -10.74 -7.14
CA LEU A 310 -9.88 -11.92 -6.28
C LEU A 310 -11.26 -12.51 -5.92
N TRP A 311 -12.26 -11.65 -5.65
CA TRP A 311 -13.63 -12.10 -5.44
C TRP A 311 -14.20 -12.75 -6.71
N ALA A 312 -13.94 -12.15 -7.87
CA ALA A 312 -14.36 -12.71 -9.15
C ALA A 312 -13.81 -14.12 -9.34
N GLU A 313 -12.53 -14.36 -9.00
CA GLU A 313 -11.90 -15.68 -9.07
C GLU A 313 -12.47 -16.66 -8.05
N LEU A 314 -12.51 -16.27 -6.77
CA LEU A 314 -12.86 -17.19 -5.70
C LEU A 314 -14.35 -17.57 -5.66
N PHE A 315 -15.23 -16.67 -6.11
CA PHE A 315 -16.68 -16.83 -5.98
C PHE A 315 -17.45 -16.35 -7.22
N GLY A 316 -17.07 -15.22 -7.80
CA GLY A 316 -17.89 -14.47 -8.75
C GLY A 316 -18.11 -15.21 -10.05
N LYS A 317 -17.11 -15.85 -10.62
CA LYS A 317 -17.18 -16.62 -11.87
C LYS A 317 -18.28 -17.68 -11.85
N HIS A 318 -18.54 -18.25 -10.67
CA HIS A 318 -19.53 -19.31 -10.49
C HIS A 318 -20.88 -18.78 -10.00
N GLN A 319 -20.88 -17.75 -9.15
CA GLN A 319 -22.09 -17.26 -8.51
C GLN A 319 -22.76 -16.11 -9.29
N TYR A 320 -21.95 -15.21 -9.87
CA TYR A 320 -22.39 -13.97 -10.53
C TYR A 320 -21.45 -13.60 -11.68
N PRO A 321 -21.43 -14.40 -12.79
CA PRO A 321 -20.43 -14.28 -13.84
C PRO A 321 -20.37 -12.90 -14.52
N ASP A 322 -21.53 -12.25 -14.72
CA ASP A 322 -21.58 -10.92 -15.36
C ASP A 322 -20.96 -9.83 -14.47
N ILE A 323 -21.17 -9.91 -13.15
CA ILE A 323 -20.55 -8.98 -12.19
C ILE A 323 -19.06 -9.25 -12.10
N ALA A 324 -18.65 -10.52 -12.06
CA ALA A 324 -17.26 -10.93 -12.03
C ALA A 324 -16.49 -10.41 -13.26
N ARG A 325 -17.09 -10.54 -14.45
CA ARG A 325 -16.51 -10.03 -15.70
C ARG A 325 -16.23 -8.54 -15.62
N ARG A 326 -17.14 -7.73 -15.09
CA ARG A 326 -16.94 -6.28 -14.95
C ARG A 326 -15.75 -5.92 -14.04
N PHE A 327 -15.52 -6.66 -12.95
CA PHE A 327 -14.33 -6.45 -12.12
C PHE A 327 -13.05 -6.81 -12.88
N ILE A 328 -13.08 -7.89 -13.65
CA ILE A 328 -11.95 -8.36 -14.47
C ILE A 328 -11.65 -7.36 -15.59
N ASP A 329 -12.67 -6.88 -16.32
CA ASP A 329 -12.49 -5.89 -17.39
C ASP A 329 -11.90 -4.59 -16.83
N ASN A 330 -12.37 -4.12 -15.67
CA ASN A 330 -11.84 -2.95 -14.99
C ASN A 330 -10.39 -3.15 -14.49
N GLU A 331 -10.01 -4.38 -14.14
CA GLU A 331 -8.63 -4.70 -13.77
C GLU A 331 -7.69 -4.63 -14.97
N HIS A 332 -8.12 -5.08 -16.15
CA HIS A 332 -7.32 -5.02 -17.36
C HIS A 332 -6.89 -3.58 -17.70
N ASP A 333 -7.79 -2.61 -17.50
CA ASP A 333 -7.51 -1.21 -17.77
C ASP A 333 -6.31 -0.65 -16.98
N LEU A 334 -5.97 -1.23 -15.83
CA LEU A 334 -4.81 -0.77 -15.04
C LEU A 334 -3.47 -1.08 -15.72
N VAL A 335 -3.40 -2.13 -16.54
CA VAL A 335 -2.14 -2.60 -17.16
C VAL A 335 -1.46 -1.49 -17.96
N ALA A 336 -2.26 -0.71 -18.69
CA ALA A 336 -1.76 0.39 -19.49
C ALA A 336 -1.33 1.62 -18.67
N ASN A 337 -1.60 1.67 -17.38
CA ASN A 337 -1.50 2.87 -16.55
C ASN A 337 -0.70 2.66 -15.26
N TYR A 338 -1.20 1.85 -14.38
CA TYR A 338 -0.70 1.71 -13.02
C TYR A 338 0.78 1.27 -12.92
N PRO A 339 1.28 0.31 -13.72
CA PRO A 339 2.68 -0.10 -13.65
C PRO A 339 3.68 1.02 -13.93
N TYR A 340 3.27 2.06 -14.69
CA TYR A 340 4.09 3.23 -14.95
C TYR A 340 4.27 4.16 -13.74
N MET A 341 3.52 3.97 -12.67
CA MET A 341 3.72 4.69 -11.40
C MET A 341 4.95 4.20 -10.63
N PHE A 342 5.48 3.05 -10.99
CA PHE A 342 6.70 2.51 -10.38
C PHE A 342 7.93 2.95 -11.18
N ALA A 343 9.01 3.24 -10.46
CA ALA A 343 10.30 3.47 -11.09
C ALA A 343 10.79 2.21 -11.82
N ARG A 344 11.81 2.36 -12.69
CA ARG A 344 12.44 1.22 -13.39
C ARG A 344 12.89 0.13 -12.43
N ASP A 345 13.39 0.51 -11.26
CA ASP A 345 13.85 -0.39 -10.19
C ASP A 345 12.73 -0.81 -9.22
N GLY A 346 11.47 -0.63 -9.58
CA GLY A 346 10.31 -1.03 -8.80
C GLY A 346 9.97 -0.15 -7.61
N ARG A 347 10.68 0.96 -7.37
CA ARG A 347 10.31 1.89 -6.30
C ARG A 347 8.94 2.51 -6.54
N MET A 348 8.15 2.58 -5.48
CA MET A 348 6.82 3.18 -5.50
C MET A 348 6.83 4.61 -4.94
N ASN A 349 5.86 5.42 -5.36
CA ASN A 349 5.62 6.75 -4.81
C ASN A 349 5.05 6.69 -3.39
N MET A 350 5.54 7.55 -2.51
CA MET A 350 4.97 7.76 -1.19
C MET A 350 3.79 8.73 -1.27
N TRP A 351 2.61 8.24 -1.59
CA TRP A 351 1.41 9.02 -1.89
C TRP A 351 0.16 8.44 -1.24
N GLY A 352 -0.74 9.30 -0.85
CA GLY A 352 -2.04 8.93 -0.30
C GLY A 352 -2.00 8.55 1.18
N ARG A 353 -3.17 8.22 1.72
CA ARG A 353 -3.34 7.76 3.11
C ARG A 353 -2.90 6.31 3.29
N SER A 354 -2.68 5.92 4.54
CA SER A 354 -2.32 4.55 4.93
C SER A 354 -1.05 4.03 4.23
N ILE A 355 -0.14 4.93 3.91
CA ILE A 355 1.07 4.59 3.14
C ILE A 355 1.99 3.61 3.87
N CYS A 356 1.78 3.39 5.17
CA CYS A 356 2.45 2.33 5.92
C CYS A 356 2.09 0.91 5.46
N TYR A 357 1.11 0.75 4.57
CA TYR A 357 0.82 -0.54 3.89
C TYR A 357 1.80 -0.83 2.74
N ARG A 358 2.63 0.12 2.36
CA ARG A 358 3.82 -0.03 1.50
C ARG A 358 3.55 -0.87 0.25
N PHE A 359 4.29 -1.97 0.09
CA PHE A 359 4.19 -2.88 -1.05
C PHE A 359 2.86 -3.65 -1.16
N ALA A 360 1.85 -3.41 -0.28
CA ALA A 360 0.48 -3.79 -0.61
C ALA A 360 0.02 -3.18 -1.95
N ALA A 361 0.66 -2.10 -2.38
CA ALA A 361 0.43 -1.47 -3.68
C ALA A 361 0.61 -2.43 -4.87
N VAL A 362 1.45 -3.45 -4.75
CA VAL A 362 1.70 -4.40 -5.86
C VAL A 362 0.70 -5.55 -5.91
N THR A 363 -0.25 -5.63 -4.97
CA THR A 363 -1.23 -6.72 -4.89
C THR A 363 -1.99 -6.98 -6.21
N PRO A 364 -2.43 -5.98 -6.99
CA PRO A 364 -3.13 -6.24 -8.25
C PRO A 364 -2.29 -6.99 -9.28
N LEU A 365 -0.97 -6.79 -9.29
CA LEU A 365 -0.11 -7.25 -10.39
C LEU A 365 -0.12 -8.77 -10.61
N PRO A 366 -0.01 -9.63 -9.58
CA PRO A 366 -0.17 -11.07 -9.77
C PRO A 366 -1.62 -11.48 -10.04
N LEU A 367 -2.62 -10.70 -9.58
CA LEU A 367 -4.03 -11.07 -9.72
C LEU A 367 -4.52 -10.98 -11.17
N LEU A 368 -3.87 -10.17 -12.01
CA LEU A 368 -4.10 -10.11 -13.47
C LEU A 368 -4.08 -11.49 -14.14
N GLU A 369 -3.34 -12.46 -13.58
CA GLU A 369 -3.30 -13.80 -14.15
C GLU A 369 -4.59 -14.59 -13.94
N TYR A 370 -5.34 -14.32 -12.87
CA TYR A 370 -6.66 -14.96 -12.69
C TYR A 370 -7.66 -14.57 -13.78
N ALA A 371 -7.49 -13.39 -14.34
CA ALA A 371 -8.27 -12.92 -15.47
C ALA A 371 -7.89 -13.60 -16.80
N GLY A 372 -6.66 -14.16 -16.87
CA GLY A 372 -6.18 -14.93 -18.04
C GLY A 372 -5.80 -14.05 -19.23
N PHE A 373 -5.38 -12.81 -19.00
CA PHE A 373 -4.96 -11.91 -20.09
C PHE A 373 -3.66 -12.40 -20.74
N ASP A 374 -3.64 -12.40 -22.07
CA ASP A 374 -2.46 -12.80 -22.87
C ASP A 374 -1.55 -11.64 -23.24
N ASP A 375 -2.04 -10.41 -23.15
CA ASP A 375 -1.33 -9.17 -23.50
C ASP A 375 -0.60 -8.51 -22.30
N VAL A 376 -0.55 -9.20 -21.16
CA VAL A 376 0.15 -8.73 -19.96
C VAL A 376 1.59 -9.23 -19.94
N ASP A 377 2.55 -8.33 -19.77
CA ASP A 377 3.94 -8.68 -19.47
C ASP A 377 4.08 -9.10 -17.98
N TYR A 378 3.81 -10.37 -17.68
CA TYR A 378 3.90 -10.91 -16.33
C TYR A 378 5.33 -10.86 -15.76
N GLY A 379 6.34 -10.88 -16.62
CA GLY A 379 7.73 -10.67 -16.21
C GLY A 379 7.97 -9.28 -15.66
N TRP A 380 7.38 -8.26 -16.28
CA TRP A 380 7.43 -6.89 -15.76
C TRP A 380 6.60 -6.72 -14.48
N MET A 381 5.40 -7.29 -14.43
CA MET A 381 4.55 -7.26 -13.22
C MET A 381 5.29 -7.87 -12.03
N ARG A 382 5.95 -9.03 -12.21
CA ARG A 382 6.73 -9.68 -11.16
C ARG A 382 7.99 -8.91 -10.79
N HIS A 383 8.67 -8.29 -11.76
CA HIS A 383 9.80 -7.40 -11.49
C HIS A 383 9.39 -6.25 -10.57
N ILE A 384 8.35 -5.49 -10.93
CA ILE A 384 7.83 -4.40 -10.10
C ILE A 384 7.49 -4.91 -8.69
N ALA A 385 6.77 -6.01 -8.58
CA ALA A 385 6.33 -6.54 -7.29
C ALA A 385 7.52 -6.97 -6.41
N SER A 386 8.48 -7.72 -6.98
CA SER A 386 9.65 -8.20 -6.25
C SER A 386 10.59 -7.06 -5.84
N ALA A 387 10.84 -6.12 -6.74
CA ALA A 387 11.68 -4.97 -6.45
C ALA A 387 11.03 -4.03 -5.42
N SER A 388 9.72 -3.81 -5.51
CA SER A 388 8.98 -3.04 -4.51
C SER A 388 9.00 -3.70 -3.13
N LEU A 389 8.90 -5.03 -3.06
CA LEU A 389 9.05 -5.79 -1.81
C LEU A 389 10.46 -5.58 -1.23
N LEU A 390 11.50 -5.75 -2.03
CA LEU A 390 12.89 -5.61 -1.61
C LEU A 390 13.21 -4.18 -1.15
N GLN A 391 12.60 -3.16 -1.75
CA GLN A 391 12.72 -1.75 -1.34
C GLN A 391 12.55 -1.58 0.18
N PHE A 392 11.68 -2.39 0.79
CA PHE A 392 11.39 -2.33 2.21
C PHE A 392 12.11 -3.42 3.02
N LEU A 393 12.08 -4.67 2.56
CA LEU A 393 12.61 -5.78 3.35
C LEU A 393 14.14 -5.73 3.53
N THR A 394 14.86 -5.07 2.62
CA THR A 394 16.31 -4.87 2.74
C THR A 394 16.69 -3.61 3.53
N ASN A 395 15.68 -2.83 3.97
CA ASN A 395 15.92 -1.64 4.79
C ASN A 395 16.00 -2.02 6.28
N PRO A 396 17.09 -1.70 6.99
CA PRO A 396 17.27 -2.08 8.39
C PRO A 396 16.27 -1.41 9.35
N ASP A 397 15.63 -0.32 8.95
CA ASP A 397 14.64 0.38 9.76
C ASP A 397 13.19 -0.06 9.47
N PHE A 398 12.99 -0.99 8.54
CA PHE A 398 11.66 -1.50 8.20
C PHE A 398 11.03 -2.31 9.34
N LEU A 399 11.81 -3.18 9.99
CA LEU A 399 11.34 -3.94 11.14
C LEU A 399 11.90 -3.36 12.45
N GLU A 400 11.08 -3.36 13.48
CA GLU A 400 11.48 -3.13 14.85
C GLU A 400 10.94 -4.26 15.75
N ASN A 401 11.82 -4.94 16.47
CA ASN A 401 11.46 -6.12 17.25
C ASN A 401 10.73 -7.20 16.43
N GLY A 402 11.18 -7.42 15.20
CA GLY A 402 10.65 -8.43 14.29
C GLY A 402 9.37 -8.06 13.53
N ILE A 403 8.75 -6.92 13.81
CA ILE A 403 7.49 -6.50 13.18
C ILE A 403 7.62 -5.17 12.43
N PRO A 404 6.86 -4.96 11.34
CA PRO A 404 6.96 -3.75 10.54
C PRO A 404 6.68 -2.48 11.33
N THR A 405 7.49 -1.46 11.14
CA THR A 405 7.34 -0.14 11.77
C THR A 405 6.19 0.65 11.15
N MET A 406 5.66 1.61 11.91
CA MET A 406 4.63 2.53 11.44
C MET A 406 5.28 3.72 10.70
N GLY A 407 5.30 3.64 9.38
CA GLY A 407 5.93 4.63 8.51
C GLY A 407 6.04 4.16 7.08
N PHE A 408 7.11 4.55 6.39
CA PHE A 408 7.36 4.14 5.01
C PHE A 408 8.67 3.33 4.92
N TYR A 409 9.84 3.94 4.81
CA TYR A 409 11.11 3.18 4.85
C TYR A 409 11.44 2.67 6.25
N GLY A 410 11.07 3.41 7.27
CA GLY A 410 11.19 3.12 8.68
C GLY A 410 10.11 3.85 9.46
N PRO A 411 10.26 4.07 10.78
CA PRO A 411 9.31 4.86 11.57
C PRO A 411 9.17 6.26 11.01
N PHE A 412 7.93 6.66 10.69
CA PHE A 412 7.64 7.99 10.17
C PHE A 412 6.24 8.45 10.55
N ALA A 413 6.12 8.98 11.75
CA ALA A 413 4.83 9.39 12.33
C ALA A 413 3.98 10.33 11.44
N PRO A 414 4.54 11.30 10.67
CA PRO A 414 3.73 12.19 9.81
C PRO A 414 2.87 11.44 8.79
N ALA A 415 3.35 10.33 8.23
CA ALA A 415 2.64 9.54 7.23
C ALA A 415 1.59 8.58 7.80
N VAL A 416 1.51 8.42 9.13
CA VAL A 416 0.64 7.44 9.78
C VAL A 416 -0.67 8.07 10.21
N GLN A 417 -1.77 7.44 9.80
CA GLN A 417 -3.13 7.80 10.22
C GLN A 417 -3.42 7.34 11.64
N ILE A 418 -4.26 8.11 12.34
CA ILE A 418 -4.64 7.81 13.74
C ILE A 418 -5.47 6.54 13.91
N TYR A 419 -6.06 6.04 12.82
CA TYR A 419 -6.83 4.78 12.80
C TYR A 419 -5.96 3.56 12.57
N SER A 420 -4.65 3.70 12.58
CA SER A 420 -3.71 2.59 12.43
C SER A 420 -3.19 2.10 13.77
N CYS A 421 -2.89 0.81 13.86
CA CYS A 421 -2.12 0.19 14.94
C CYS A 421 -0.97 -0.64 14.35
N ARG A 422 -0.13 -1.25 15.17
CA ARG A 422 0.98 -2.09 14.67
C ARG A 422 0.47 -3.28 13.84
N GLY A 423 -0.69 -3.84 14.19
CA GLY A 423 -1.35 -4.88 13.39
C GLY A 423 -1.81 -4.39 12.02
N SER A 424 -2.20 -3.11 11.92
CA SER A 424 -2.66 -2.52 10.65
C SER A 424 -1.61 -2.59 9.55
N VAL A 425 -0.33 -2.50 9.89
CA VAL A 425 0.77 -2.52 8.91
C VAL A 425 0.84 -3.86 8.17
N TYR A 426 0.37 -4.94 8.78
CA TYR A 426 0.31 -6.25 8.14
C TYR A 426 -0.66 -6.34 6.94
N TRP A 427 -1.34 -5.24 6.56
CA TRP A 427 -1.95 -5.14 5.22
C TRP A 427 -0.94 -5.34 4.08
N ILE A 428 0.37 -5.19 4.33
CA ILE A 428 1.44 -5.62 3.41
C ILE A 428 1.27 -7.09 2.99
N GLY A 429 0.63 -7.91 3.82
CA GLY A 429 0.32 -9.31 3.56
C GLY A 429 -0.49 -9.54 2.30
N LYS A 430 -1.26 -8.55 1.83
CA LYS A 430 -2.01 -8.65 0.57
C LYS A 430 -1.12 -8.96 -0.63
N ALA A 431 0.11 -8.44 -0.67
CA ALA A 431 1.06 -8.71 -1.74
C ALA A 431 1.38 -10.22 -1.88
N PHE A 432 1.26 -10.98 -0.79
CA PHE A 432 1.49 -12.43 -0.80
C PHE A 432 0.31 -13.24 -1.34
N LEU A 433 -0.85 -12.62 -1.60
CA LEU A 433 -1.98 -13.29 -2.26
C LEU A 433 -1.63 -13.82 -3.65
N GLY A 434 -0.60 -13.26 -4.30
CA GLY A 434 -0.03 -13.81 -5.52
C GLY A 434 0.52 -15.24 -5.36
N LEU A 435 0.86 -15.68 -4.15
CA LEU A 435 1.28 -17.05 -3.87
C LEU A 435 0.11 -18.05 -3.94
N LEU A 436 -1.14 -17.60 -3.95
CA LEU A 436 -2.30 -18.46 -4.21
C LEU A 436 -2.34 -18.97 -5.66
N LEU A 437 -1.67 -18.27 -6.60
CA LEU A 437 -1.46 -18.74 -7.96
C LEU A 437 -0.64 -20.04 -7.98
N PRO A 438 -0.92 -20.95 -8.91
CA PRO A 438 -0.09 -22.14 -9.10
C PRO A 438 1.37 -21.77 -9.37
N ALA A 439 2.29 -22.62 -8.92
CA ALA A 439 3.73 -22.37 -9.11
C ALA A 439 4.16 -22.34 -10.59
N ASN A 440 3.39 -23.00 -11.47
CA ASN A 440 3.60 -23.01 -12.92
C ASN A 440 2.83 -21.92 -13.67
N SER A 441 2.24 -20.96 -12.97
CA SER A 441 1.54 -19.83 -13.57
C SER A 441 2.48 -18.93 -14.37
N LYS A 442 1.94 -18.21 -15.36
CA LYS A 442 2.72 -17.27 -16.18
C LYS A 442 3.42 -16.21 -15.31
N TYR A 443 2.75 -15.70 -14.28
CA TYR A 443 3.34 -14.75 -13.36
C TYR A 443 4.61 -15.27 -12.68
N TRP A 444 4.64 -16.54 -12.27
CA TRP A 444 5.80 -17.13 -11.60
C TRP A 444 6.86 -17.67 -12.55
N THR A 445 6.53 -17.99 -13.79
CA THR A 445 7.43 -18.63 -14.76
C THR A 445 7.96 -17.70 -15.85
N ALA A 446 7.35 -16.53 -16.07
CA ALA A 446 7.87 -15.55 -17.01
C ALA A 446 9.21 -14.98 -16.52
N THR A 447 10.18 -14.84 -17.42
CA THR A 447 11.43 -14.14 -17.11
C THR A 447 11.15 -12.68 -16.77
N GLU A 448 11.76 -12.14 -15.70
CA GLU A 448 11.62 -10.73 -15.38
C GLU A 448 12.03 -9.85 -16.55
N SER A 449 11.27 -8.79 -16.77
CA SER A 449 11.52 -7.76 -17.78
C SER A 449 11.47 -6.37 -17.17
N GLU A 450 12.03 -5.39 -17.88
CA GLU A 450 11.86 -3.97 -17.58
C GLU A 450 10.62 -3.37 -18.26
N GLY A 451 9.82 -4.19 -18.96
CA GLY A 451 8.67 -3.71 -19.72
C GLY A 451 9.02 -2.55 -20.64
N PRO A 452 8.22 -1.48 -20.65
CA PRO A 452 8.45 -0.31 -21.49
C PRO A 452 9.78 0.42 -21.26
N TRP A 453 10.37 0.30 -20.07
CA TRP A 453 11.65 0.94 -19.74
C TRP A 453 12.81 0.47 -20.60
N LYS A 454 12.73 -0.76 -21.12
CA LYS A 454 13.79 -1.33 -21.95
C LYS A 454 13.88 -0.65 -23.33
N ASN A 455 12.73 -0.42 -23.98
CA ASN A 455 12.72 -0.05 -25.41
C ASN A 455 11.80 1.13 -25.74
N ALA A 456 10.69 1.30 -25.02
CA ALA A 456 9.68 2.32 -25.35
C ALA A 456 9.99 3.67 -24.69
N LEU A 457 10.47 3.66 -23.45
CA LEU A 457 10.83 4.85 -22.70
C LEU A 457 12.31 5.19 -22.94
N LYS A 458 12.56 6.03 -23.96
CA LYS A 458 13.92 6.34 -24.41
C LYS A 458 14.56 7.47 -23.60
N ALA A 459 15.86 7.34 -23.32
CA ALA A 459 16.65 8.39 -22.73
C ALA A 459 16.58 9.70 -23.57
N GLY A 460 16.67 10.84 -22.91
CA GLY A 460 16.54 12.16 -23.53
C GLY A 460 15.10 12.63 -23.72
N HIS A 461 14.11 11.80 -23.38
CA HIS A 461 12.68 12.15 -23.44
C HIS A 461 12.03 12.10 -22.05
N VAL A 462 10.86 12.73 -21.93
CA VAL A 462 9.97 12.66 -20.77
C VAL A 462 8.62 12.19 -21.29
N TYR A 463 8.04 11.20 -20.62
CA TYR A 463 6.78 10.59 -21.03
C TYR A 463 5.69 10.92 -20.05
N ASN A 464 4.62 11.50 -20.55
CA ASN A 464 3.44 11.88 -19.76
C ASN A 464 2.25 11.01 -20.15
N LYS A 465 1.56 10.48 -19.14
CA LYS A 465 0.33 9.72 -19.29
C LYS A 465 -0.74 10.33 -18.38
N PHE A 466 -1.65 11.07 -18.96
CA PHE A 466 -2.79 11.64 -18.23
C PHE A 466 -3.96 10.65 -18.20
N GLN A 467 -4.61 10.55 -17.06
CA GLN A 467 -5.74 9.69 -16.79
C GLN A 467 -6.97 10.55 -16.44
N PRO A 468 -7.89 10.77 -17.40
CA PRO A 468 -9.00 11.70 -17.22
C PRO A 468 -9.95 11.32 -16.07
N GLY A 469 -10.23 10.05 -15.88
CA GLY A 469 -11.18 9.57 -14.86
C GLY A 469 -10.73 9.88 -13.44
N SER A 470 -9.43 9.75 -13.17
CA SER A 470 -8.82 10.01 -11.86
C SER A 470 -8.11 11.37 -11.78
N THR A 471 -8.00 12.09 -12.89
CA THR A 471 -7.22 13.35 -13.01
C THR A 471 -5.76 13.22 -12.61
N LEU A 472 -5.19 12.02 -12.76
CA LEU A 472 -3.78 11.74 -12.48
C LEU A 472 -2.92 11.97 -13.72
N LEU A 473 -1.74 12.53 -13.51
CA LEU A 473 -0.68 12.60 -14.53
C LEU A 473 0.52 11.80 -14.02
N ILE A 474 0.83 10.71 -14.71
CA ILE A 474 2.06 9.94 -14.51
C ILE A 474 3.12 10.48 -15.46
N THR A 475 4.31 10.76 -14.95
CA THR A 475 5.47 11.21 -15.72
C THR A 475 6.64 10.27 -15.48
N ASN A 476 7.18 9.70 -16.55
CA ASN A 476 8.34 8.82 -16.49
C ASN A 476 9.58 9.54 -17.03
N TYR A 477 10.68 9.41 -16.31
CA TYR A 477 11.99 10.01 -16.59
C TYR A 477 13.01 8.92 -16.92
N PRO A 478 13.15 8.50 -18.20
CA PRO A 478 14.01 7.37 -18.58
C PRO A 478 15.49 7.55 -18.24
N ASN A 479 15.98 8.78 -18.18
CA ASN A 479 17.39 9.06 -17.87
C ASN A 479 17.77 8.60 -16.46
N CYS A 480 16.87 8.72 -15.48
CA CYS A 480 17.10 8.26 -14.10
C CYS A 480 16.31 7.01 -13.73
N GLY A 481 15.35 6.61 -14.57
CA GLY A 481 14.45 5.51 -14.27
C GLY A 481 13.34 5.89 -13.29
N GLY A 482 13.22 7.15 -12.92
CA GLY A 482 12.24 7.64 -11.94
C GLY A 482 10.84 7.78 -12.51
N SER A 483 9.84 7.68 -11.63
CA SER A 483 8.44 7.97 -11.92
C SER A 483 7.93 9.06 -10.98
N GLU A 484 7.15 9.96 -11.54
CA GLU A 484 6.49 11.05 -10.82
C GLU A 484 4.99 11.01 -11.07
N MET A 485 4.23 11.36 -10.07
CA MET A 485 2.79 11.46 -10.19
C MET A 485 2.33 12.84 -9.71
N ARG A 486 1.46 13.47 -10.50
CA ARG A 486 0.70 14.65 -10.10
C ARG A 486 -0.76 14.27 -9.97
N SER A 487 -1.33 14.67 -8.85
CA SER A 487 -2.72 14.36 -8.58
C SER A 487 -3.41 15.52 -7.91
N TRP A 488 -4.66 15.71 -8.28
CA TRP A 488 -5.63 16.36 -7.44
C TRP A 488 -6.81 15.41 -7.28
N CYS A 489 -6.79 14.68 -6.18
CA CYS A 489 -7.68 13.55 -6.01
C CYS A 489 -8.85 13.82 -5.07
N HIS A 490 -9.01 15.08 -4.66
CA HIS A 490 -10.08 15.48 -3.77
C HIS A 490 -11.26 16.00 -4.56
N GLU A 491 -12.44 15.51 -4.23
CA GLU A 491 -13.60 16.37 -4.33
C GLU A 491 -13.36 17.54 -3.39
N THR A 492 -13.61 18.77 -3.85
CA THR A 492 -13.56 19.98 -3.03
C THR A 492 -14.63 19.85 -1.95
N VAL A 493 -14.34 19.13 -0.89
CA VAL A 493 -15.19 19.10 0.28
C VAL A 493 -14.79 20.31 1.10
N ALA A 494 -15.62 21.33 1.06
CA ALA A 494 -15.49 22.45 1.98
C ALA A 494 -15.54 21.92 3.41
N GLY A 495 -14.51 22.20 4.21
CA GLY A 495 -14.51 21.90 5.63
C GLY A 495 -13.27 21.23 6.19
N ASP A 496 -13.42 20.69 7.38
CA ASP A 496 -12.34 20.17 8.22
C ASP A 496 -11.56 19.00 7.63
N TRP A 497 -12.11 18.32 6.62
CA TRP A 497 -11.46 17.18 5.99
C TRP A 497 -10.15 17.57 5.29
N GLN A 498 -10.12 18.73 4.64
CA GLN A 498 -8.91 19.28 4.02
C GLN A 498 -7.90 19.81 5.03
N LYS A 499 -8.36 20.23 6.21
CA LYS A 499 -7.49 20.64 7.33
C LYS A 499 -6.85 19.44 8.02
N PHE A 500 -7.45 18.26 7.90
CA PHE A 500 -6.93 17.05 8.47
C PHE A 500 -6.05 16.32 7.45
N ARG A 501 -4.83 15.98 7.81
CA ARG A 501 -4.03 14.82 7.38
C ARG A 501 -3.97 14.46 5.88
N SER A 502 -4.99 14.78 5.14
CA SER A 502 -5.09 14.48 3.72
C SER A 502 -4.39 15.51 2.86
N SER A 503 -4.18 16.73 3.37
CA SER A 503 -3.48 17.76 2.61
C SER A 503 -2.04 17.38 2.29
N GLU A 504 -1.32 16.76 3.24
CA GLU A 504 0.05 16.29 3.02
C GLU A 504 0.07 15.04 2.11
N ASN A 505 -0.93 14.19 2.25
CA ASN A 505 -1.01 12.93 1.52
C ASN A 505 -1.42 13.14 0.06
N TYR A 506 -2.17 14.21 -0.28
CA TYR A 506 -2.80 14.38 -1.57
C TYR A 506 -2.51 15.70 -2.28
N ASN A 507 -2.08 16.73 -1.58
CA ASN A 507 -2.00 18.11 -2.08
C ASN A 507 -0.57 18.61 -2.29
N LYS A 508 0.36 17.70 -2.62
CA LYS A 508 1.68 18.10 -3.10
C LYS A 508 1.62 18.41 -4.59
N LEU A 509 2.53 19.24 -5.07
CA LEU A 509 2.71 19.52 -6.48
C LEU A 509 2.99 18.26 -7.30
N ALA A 510 3.75 17.35 -6.71
CA ALA A 510 4.07 16.05 -7.28
C ALA A 510 4.50 15.07 -6.18
N TYR A 511 4.43 13.79 -6.52
CA TYR A 511 4.98 12.67 -5.74
C TYR A 511 5.96 11.94 -6.64
N ASN A 512 7.19 11.76 -6.17
CA ASN A 512 8.28 11.25 -6.99
C ASN A 512 8.98 10.09 -6.29
N THR A 513 9.31 9.04 -7.04
CA THR A 513 9.99 7.85 -6.50
C THR A 513 11.39 8.13 -5.98
N GLU A 514 12.04 9.21 -6.48
CA GLU A 514 13.36 9.65 -6.02
C GLU A 514 13.32 10.50 -4.74
N PHE A 515 12.18 11.13 -4.49
CA PHE A 515 12.01 12.11 -3.42
C PHE A 515 10.79 11.78 -2.55
N PRO A 516 10.91 10.80 -1.63
CA PRO A 516 9.87 10.50 -0.65
C PRO A 516 9.64 11.69 0.29
N TRP A 517 8.55 11.67 1.03
CA TRP A 517 8.28 12.71 2.02
C TRP A 517 9.39 12.81 3.06
N MET A 518 9.63 14.04 3.49
CA MET A 518 10.50 14.35 4.63
C MET A 518 9.72 15.19 5.65
N ALA A 519 9.99 14.98 6.93
CA ALA A 519 9.42 15.78 7.99
C ALA A 519 10.15 17.13 8.09
N ASP A 520 9.44 18.21 7.86
CA ASP A 520 9.95 19.56 7.83
C ASP A 520 9.63 20.33 9.12
N GLY A 521 9.86 19.70 10.25
CA GLY A 521 9.69 20.34 11.55
C GLY A 521 8.23 20.61 11.93
N LYS A 522 8.01 21.67 12.74
CA LYS A 522 6.75 21.91 13.43
C LYS A 522 5.59 22.35 12.52
N ASN A 523 5.86 22.84 11.33
CA ASN A 523 4.86 23.33 10.39
C ASN A 523 4.46 22.31 9.34
N GLY A 524 4.90 21.05 9.48
CA GLY A 524 4.61 19.96 8.56
C GLY A 524 5.61 19.86 7.43
N GLU A 525 5.33 19.01 6.45
CA GLU A 525 6.19 18.67 5.36
C GLU A 525 6.07 19.70 4.23
N ILE A 526 7.19 20.36 3.86
CA ILE A 526 7.26 21.41 2.83
C ILE A 526 7.75 20.92 1.48
N SER A 527 8.41 19.76 1.40
CA SER A 527 8.93 19.25 0.14
C SER A 527 7.81 19.06 -0.91
N MET A 528 8.10 19.40 -2.16
CA MET A 528 7.15 19.32 -3.27
C MET A 528 5.84 20.12 -3.03
N ASN A 529 5.94 21.25 -2.32
CA ASN A 529 4.84 22.18 -2.09
C ASN A 529 5.23 23.61 -2.45
N TYR A 530 4.24 24.51 -2.62
CA TYR A 530 4.49 25.94 -2.61
C TYR A 530 4.52 26.45 -1.17
N GLY A 531 5.56 27.20 -0.84
CA GLY A 531 5.69 27.88 0.44
C GLY A 531 5.63 29.40 0.29
N THR A 532 5.09 30.07 1.28
CA THR A 532 5.17 31.53 1.45
C THR A 532 5.53 31.85 2.88
N LYS A 533 6.15 33.03 3.09
CA LYS A 533 6.39 33.52 4.45
C LYS A 533 5.19 34.31 4.95
N ASN A 534 4.73 33.96 6.14
CA ASN A 534 3.71 34.75 6.83
C ASN A 534 4.29 36.07 7.37
N LYS A 535 3.44 36.88 7.99
CA LYS A 535 3.83 38.20 8.57
C LYS A 535 4.90 38.09 9.68
N LYS A 536 5.10 36.88 10.23
CA LYS A 536 6.13 36.61 11.25
C LYS A 536 7.44 36.06 10.65
N GLY A 537 7.51 35.91 9.32
CA GLY A 537 8.64 35.34 8.62
C GLY A 537 8.71 33.80 8.65
N GLU A 538 7.67 33.13 9.15
CA GLU A 538 7.57 31.69 9.19
C GLU A 538 7.06 31.15 7.84
N TRP A 539 7.54 29.99 7.41
CA TRP A 539 7.05 29.34 6.21
C TRP A 539 5.66 28.75 6.42
N GLU A 540 4.75 29.11 5.53
CA GLU A 540 3.42 28.52 5.39
C GLU A 540 3.32 27.79 4.07
N VAL A 541 2.84 26.55 4.10
CA VAL A 541 2.68 25.70 2.93
C VAL A 541 1.28 25.90 2.35
N LEU A 542 1.21 26.16 1.06
CA LEU A 542 -0.05 26.16 0.32
C LEU A 542 -0.41 24.71 0.00
N ARG A 543 -1.53 24.24 0.55
CA ARG A 543 -1.95 22.83 0.47
C ARG A 543 -3.25 22.63 -0.30
N LEU A 544 -3.78 23.67 -0.92
CA LEU A 544 -5.04 23.62 -1.65
C LEU A 544 -4.77 23.89 -3.12
N TYR A 545 -4.57 22.82 -3.87
CA TYR A 545 -4.48 22.85 -5.33
C TYR A 545 -5.74 22.24 -5.90
N THR A 546 -6.32 22.86 -6.91
CA THR A 546 -7.49 22.32 -7.62
C THR A 546 -7.09 22.01 -9.05
N PHE A 547 -7.32 20.78 -9.49
CA PHE A 547 -7.17 20.42 -10.89
C PHE A 547 -8.13 21.25 -11.73
N LYS A 548 -7.61 21.85 -12.77
CA LYS A 548 -8.39 22.68 -13.69
C LYS A 548 -8.51 22.05 -15.07
N SER A 549 -7.39 21.66 -15.65
CA SER A 549 -7.37 21.06 -16.97
C SER A 549 -6.04 20.36 -17.24
N PHE A 550 -6.06 19.45 -18.21
CA PHE A 550 -4.87 18.96 -18.90
C PHE A 550 -5.05 19.13 -20.40
N GLU A 551 -4.34 20.06 -20.98
CA GLU A 551 -4.46 20.42 -22.39
C GLU A 551 -3.07 20.63 -22.99
N GLN A 552 -2.84 20.08 -24.20
CA GLN A 552 -1.59 20.21 -24.93
C GLN A 552 -0.33 19.87 -24.08
N GLY A 553 -0.43 18.83 -23.26
CA GLY A 553 0.66 18.40 -22.40
C GLY A 553 0.86 19.24 -21.13
N VAL A 554 -0.01 20.21 -20.86
CA VAL A 554 0.06 21.06 -19.67
C VAL A 554 -1.00 20.67 -18.65
N TYR A 555 -0.56 20.25 -17.48
CA TYR A 555 -1.40 19.97 -16.29
C TYR A 555 -1.57 21.25 -15.48
N ARG A 556 -2.80 21.70 -15.31
CA ARG A 556 -3.14 22.95 -14.59
C ARG A 556 -4.03 22.69 -13.40
#